data_6e0c967ba58faeb508efe25e93b3d456
#
_entry.id   6e0c967ba58faeb508efe25e93b3d456
#
_cell.length_a   1.000
_cell.length_b   1.000
_cell.length_c   1.000
_cell.angle_alpha   90.00
_cell.angle_beta   90.00
_cell.angle_gamma   90.00
#
_symmetry.space_group_name_H-M   'P 1'
#
loop_
_entity.id
_entity.type
_entity.pdbx_description
1 polymer ?
#
loop_
_entity_poly.entity_id
_entity_poly.type
_entity_poly.pdbx_seq_one_letter_code
_entity_poly.pdbx_strand_id
1 'polypeptide(L)'
;TGVRSHGDSGTPAEVNLSVELEDAEALGEWLAGKRERSCHLHRPQRGEKHRLLDMASKNARHALMRYMMRTGYADDRTNQALLELESALALPAPPMRIECFDISTLHGTFTVASMVVFTNGRADKSQYRRFKIQAELDEANDFVSMSEVLGRRYAPERMADERFGSRPDLLVVDGGKPQLTAAIKQLEALGLDIPVCGLAKADEEVFVPWDETPVVLPTGSASLYLIKQVRDESHRFAITFHRELRDK
;
A
#
# COMPACT_ATOMS: atom_id res chain seq x y z
N THR A 1 -37.36 43.85 3.64
CA THR A 1 -36.28 43.42 2.68
C THR A 1 -35.00 43.29 3.45
N GLY A 2 -34.78 42.11 4.02
CA GLY A 2 -33.56 41.81 4.79
C GLY A 2 -32.46 41.36 3.84
N VAL A 3 -31.40 42.13 3.77
CA VAL A 3 -30.13 41.73 3.15
C VAL A 3 -29.49 40.68 4.07
N ARG A 4 -29.48 39.43 3.63
CA ARG A 4 -28.65 38.39 4.29
C ARG A 4 -27.22 38.73 3.97
N SER A 5 -26.46 39.11 4.99
CA SER A 5 -25.00 39.21 4.92
C SER A 5 -24.42 37.82 4.62
N HIS A 6 -23.74 37.69 3.49
CA HIS A 6 -22.93 36.54 3.15
C HIS A 6 -21.64 36.59 3.97
N GLY A 7 -21.73 36.21 5.23
CA GLY A 7 -20.61 36.20 6.18
C GLY A 7 -20.36 34.86 6.83
N ASP A 8 -20.67 33.76 6.14
CA ASP A 8 -20.19 32.44 6.56
C ASP A 8 -19.01 32.08 5.65
N SER A 9 -17.83 32.58 6.01
CA SER A 9 -16.60 32.08 5.41
C SER A 9 -16.51 30.63 5.85
N GLY A 10 -16.63 29.68 4.95
CA GLY A 10 -16.65 28.24 5.22
C GLY A 10 -15.38 27.68 5.93
N THR A 11 -14.79 28.46 6.82
CA THR A 11 -13.63 28.09 7.63
C THR A 11 -14.12 27.24 8.81
N PRO A 12 -13.66 25.98 8.95
CA PRO A 12 -14.09 25.09 10.03
C PRO A 12 -13.51 25.48 11.38
N ALA A 13 -14.08 24.95 12.48
CA ALA A 13 -13.56 25.17 13.82
C ALA A 13 -12.24 24.45 14.09
N GLU A 14 -11.98 23.41 13.35
CA GLU A 14 -10.78 22.59 13.45
C GLU A 14 -10.27 22.22 12.05
N VAL A 15 -8.97 22.33 11.85
CA VAL A 15 -8.27 21.89 10.64
C VAL A 15 -7.22 20.87 11.03
N ASN A 16 -7.32 19.68 10.44
CA ASN A 16 -6.35 18.62 10.65
C ASN A 16 -5.24 18.72 9.60
N LEU A 17 -3.99 18.70 10.05
CA LEU A 17 -2.79 18.84 9.22
C LEU A 17 -2.06 17.51 9.08
N SER A 18 -1.57 17.21 7.87
CA SER A 18 -0.74 16.02 7.61
C SER A 18 0.75 16.25 7.91
N VAL A 19 1.16 17.51 8.00
CA VAL A 19 2.54 17.93 8.25
C VAL A 19 2.59 18.92 9.41
N GLU A 20 3.75 19.03 10.02
CA GLU A 20 4.03 20.09 10.97
C GLU A 20 4.34 21.38 10.20
N LEU A 21 3.73 22.47 10.61
CA LEU A 21 3.96 23.78 10.01
C LEU A 21 4.75 24.64 10.98
N GLU A 22 5.81 25.26 10.51
CA GLU A 22 6.64 26.19 11.31
C GLU A 22 5.81 27.40 11.81
N ASP A 23 4.86 27.87 10.98
CA ASP A 23 4.01 29.04 11.27
C ASP A 23 2.56 28.63 11.64
N ALA A 24 2.36 27.48 12.31
CA ALA A 24 1.03 26.98 12.64
C ALA A 24 0.20 27.98 13.48
N GLU A 25 0.84 28.72 14.39
CA GLU A 25 0.18 29.70 15.25
C GLU A 25 -0.34 30.88 14.43
N ALA A 26 0.49 31.48 13.58
CA ALA A 26 0.10 32.60 12.70
C ALA A 26 -1.02 32.20 11.72
N LEU A 27 -0.97 30.96 11.18
CA LEU A 27 -2.02 30.44 10.32
C LEU A 27 -3.33 30.24 11.10
N GLY A 28 -3.24 29.77 12.34
CA GLY A 28 -4.39 29.59 13.23
C GLY A 28 -5.09 30.92 13.53
N GLU A 29 -4.31 31.95 13.86
CA GLU A 29 -4.81 33.32 14.08
C GLU A 29 -5.48 33.92 12.84
N TRP A 30 -4.86 33.74 11.67
CA TRP A 30 -5.43 34.21 10.40
C TRP A 30 -6.75 33.53 10.05
N LEU A 31 -6.84 32.21 10.26
CA LEU A 31 -8.09 31.46 10.05
C LEU A 31 -9.17 31.83 11.07
N ALA A 32 -8.77 32.08 12.33
CA ALA A 32 -9.67 32.56 13.37
C ALA A 32 -10.24 33.94 13.03
N GLY A 33 -9.41 34.84 12.51
CA GLY A 33 -9.83 36.16 12.03
C GLY A 33 -10.84 36.09 10.88
N LYS A 34 -10.66 35.16 9.94
CA LYS A 34 -11.62 34.92 8.85
C LYS A 34 -12.97 34.36 9.34
N ARG A 35 -12.93 33.58 10.40
CA ARG A 35 -14.09 32.91 10.96
C ARG A 35 -14.83 33.77 11.98
N GLU A 36 -14.20 34.82 12.51
CA GLU A 36 -14.63 35.60 13.67
C GLU A 36 -14.81 34.76 14.95
N ARG A 37 -14.19 33.59 15.02
CA ARG A 37 -14.17 32.63 16.13
C ARG A 37 -12.90 31.81 16.09
N SER A 38 -12.57 31.13 17.20
CA SER A 38 -11.37 30.28 17.28
C SER A 38 -11.35 29.20 16.19
N CYS A 39 -10.18 29.00 15.57
CA CYS A 39 -9.87 27.90 14.67
C CYS A 39 -8.64 27.18 15.20
N HIS A 40 -8.76 25.88 15.43
CA HIS A 40 -7.68 25.06 15.97
C HIS A 40 -7.02 24.26 14.87
N LEU A 41 -5.70 24.40 14.72
CA LEU A 41 -4.90 23.53 13.89
C LEU A 41 -4.43 22.35 14.72
N HIS A 42 -4.63 21.15 14.21
CA HIS A 42 -4.30 19.93 14.92
C HIS A 42 -3.62 18.92 13.98
N ARG A 43 -2.58 18.26 14.47
CA ARG A 43 -1.93 17.13 13.77
C ARG A 43 -2.26 15.85 14.52
N PRO A 44 -3.30 15.10 14.10
CA PRO A 44 -3.68 13.87 14.76
C PRO A 44 -2.65 12.79 14.49
N GLN A 45 -2.10 12.20 15.55
CA GLN A 45 -1.10 11.11 15.48
C GLN A 45 -1.76 9.72 15.46
N ARG A 46 -3.03 9.60 15.90
CA ARG A 46 -3.75 8.33 15.99
C ARG A 46 -5.26 8.55 16.06
N GLY A 47 -6.01 7.45 15.93
CA GLY A 47 -7.46 7.47 15.99
C GLY A 47 -8.15 7.82 14.68
N GLU A 48 -9.44 8.14 14.76
CA GLU A 48 -10.30 8.37 13.59
C GLU A 48 -9.84 9.57 12.75
N LYS A 49 -9.48 10.67 13.40
CA LYS A 49 -8.99 11.88 12.70
C LYS A 49 -7.70 11.62 11.92
N HIS A 50 -6.80 10.80 12.46
CA HIS A 50 -5.60 10.39 11.74
C HIS A 50 -5.93 9.55 10.50
N ARG A 51 -6.87 8.59 10.63
CA ARG A 51 -7.33 7.76 9.50
C ARG A 51 -7.98 8.59 8.40
N LEU A 52 -8.83 9.55 8.77
CA LEU A 52 -9.45 10.48 7.82
C LEU A 52 -8.40 11.33 7.10
N LEU A 53 -7.40 11.80 7.81
CA LEU A 53 -6.31 12.60 7.25
C LEU A 53 -5.45 11.77 6.28
N ASP A 54 -5.14 10.52 6.62
CA ASP A 54 -4.41 9.60 5.74
C ASP A 54 -5.20 9.34 4.46
N MET A 55 -6.51 9.09 4.57
CA MET A 55 -7.39 8.92 3.42
C MET A 55 -7.46 10.19 2.55
N ALA A 56 -7.59 11.37 3.16
CA ALA A 56 -7.60 12.64 2.44
C ALA A 56 -6.27 12.90 1.72
N SER A 57 -5.14 12.59 2.37
CA SER A 57 -3.80 12.73 1.80
C SER A 57 -3.56 11.76 0.62
N LYS A 58 -4.07 10.54 0.71
CA LYS A 58 -4.07 9.58 -0.40
C LYS A 58 -4.90 10.11 -1.56
N ASN A 59 -6.12 10.53 -1.32
CA ASN A 59 -7.00 11.07 -2.36
C ASN A 59 -6.39 12.29 -3.05
N ALA A 60 -5.75 13.18 -2.30
CA ALA A 60 -5.07 14.35 -2.86
C ALA A 60 -3.89 13.94 -3.76
N ARG A 61 -3.07 12.98 -3.34
CA ARG A 61 -1.99 12.43 -4.18
C ARG A 61 -2.52 11.80 -5.46
N HIS A 62 -3.59 11.01 -5.37
CA HIS A 62 -4.23 10.41 -6.54
C HIS A 62 -4.80 11.47 -7.49
N ALA A 63 -5.45 12.49 -6.97
CA ALA A 63 -5.95 13.60 -7.77
C ALA A 63 -4.83 14.37 -8.47
N LEU A 64 -3.74 14.64 -7.75
CA LEU A 64 -2.55 15.30 -8.30
C LEU A 64 -1.91 14.45 -9.41
N MET A 65 -1.75 13.14 -9.19
CA MET A 65 -1.20 12.23 -10.19
C MET A 65 -2.05 12.24 -11.47
N ARG A 66 -3.36 12.07 -11.35
CA ARG A 66 -4.27 12.15 -12.52
C ARG A 66 -4.21 13.50 -13.23
N TYR A 67 -4.08 14.59 -12.47
CA TYR A 67 -3.91 15.93 -13.04
C TYR A 67 -2.59 16.05 -13.80
N MET A 68 -1.47 15.65 -13.21
CA MET A 68 -0.14 15.71 -13.84
C MET A 68 -0.09 14.90 -15.14
N MET A 69 -0.69 13.72 -15.16
CA MET A 69 -0.76 12.90 -16.37
C MET A 69 -1.62 13.53 -17.47
N ARG A 70 -2.77 14.12 -17.10
CA ARG A 70 -3.66 14.77 -18.07
C ARG A 70 -3.05 16.05 -18.67
N THR A 71 -2.17 16.71 -17.93
CA THR A 71 -1.53 17.97 -18.37
C THR A 71 -0.16 17.76 -19.02
N GLY A 72 0.27 16.51 -19.22
CA GLY A 72 1.55 16.19 -19.88
C GLY A 72 2.79 16.49 -19.02
N TYR A 73 2.63 16.87 -17.76
CA TYR A 73 3.74 17.08 -16.81
C TYR A 73 4.37 15.75 -16.33
N ALA A 74 3.76 14.64 -16.64
CA ALA A 74 4.24 13.31 -16.25
C ALA A 74 4.56 12.49 -17.50
N ASP A 75 5.71 12.68 -18.06
CA ASP A 75 6.32 11.77 -19.05
C ASP A 75 6.98 10.58 -18.35
N ASP A 76 6.32 10.08 -17.30
CA ASP A 76 6.87 8.98 -16.53
C ASP A 76 6.04 7.71 -16.77
N ARG A 77 6.63 6.79 -17.52
CA ARG A 77 6.12 5.43 -17.74
C ARG A 77 5.66 4.75 -16.44
N THR A 78 6.26 5.15 -15.33
CA THR A 78 5.92 4.67 -14.00
C THR A 78 4.52 5.12 -13.57
N ASN A 79 4.16 6.38 -13.79
CA ASN A 79 2.84 6.89 -13.45
C ASN A 79 1.76 6.24 -14.34
N GLN A 80 2.07 6.07 -15.63
CA GLN A 80 1.20 5.33 -16.55
C GLN A 80 0.95 3.91 -16.03
N ALA A 81 1.99 3.21 -15.56
CA ALA A 81 1.88 1.86 -15.02
C ALA A 81 0.91 1.79 -13.83
N LEU A 82 0.96 2.75 -12.91
CA LEU A 82 0.09 2.78 -11.73
C LEU A 82 -1.37 3.02 -12.10
N LEU A 83 -1.65 3.88 -13.09
CA LEU A 83 -3.03 4.10 -13.58
C LEU A 83 -3.57 2.92 -14.37
N GLU A 84 -2.73 2.29 -15.19
CA GLU A 84 -3.12 1.07 -15.89
C GLU A 84 -3.46 -0.05 -14.90
N LEU A 85 -2.71 -0.18 -13.77
CA LEU A 85 -3.02 -1.12 -12.71
C LEU A 85 -4.32 -0.76 -11.97
N GLU A 86 -4.56 0.53 -11.67
CA GLU A 86 -5.83 0.98 -11.09
C GLU A 86 -7.00 0.48 -11.95
N SER A 87 -6.92 0.70 -13.26
CA SER A 87 -7.99 0.33 -14.19
C SER A 87 -8.11 -1.19 -14.36
N ALA A 88 -7.00 -1.89 -14.56
CA ALA A 88 -7.00 -3.32 -14.85
C ALA A 88 -7.42 -4.17 -13.64
N LEU A 89 -7.07 -3.74 -12.43
CA LEU A 89 -7.39 -4.44 -11.19
C LEU A 89 -8.58 -3.80 -10.45
N ALA A 90 -9.34 -2.92 -11.09
CA ALA A 90 -10.49 -2.21 -10.52
C ALA A 90 -10.19 -1.65 -9.11
N LEU A 91 -8.99 -1.10 -8.92
CA LEU A 91 -8.57 -0.54 -7.63
C LEU A 91 -9.30 0.78 -7.36
N PRO A 92 -9.54 1.14 -6.09
CA PRO A 92 -10.18 2.40 -5.74
C PRO A 92 -9.33 3.62 -6.13
N ALA A 93 -8.01 3.41 -6.32
CA ALA A 93 -7.05 4.45 -6.67
C ALA A 93 -5.74 3.83 -7.21
N PRO A 94 -4.87 4.62 -7.90
CA PRO A 94 -3.56 4.13 -8.32
C PRO A 94 -2.75 3.62 -7.12
N PRO A 95 -2.16 2.41 -7.20
CA PRO A 95 -1.45 1.80 -6.07
C PRO A 95 -0.07 2.44 -5.86
N MET A 96 -0.03 3.55 -5.11
CA MET A 96 1.20 4.29 -4.84
C MET A 96 2.17 3.50 -3.97
N ARG A 97 1.65 2.63 -3.09
CA ARG A 97 2.42 1.69 -2.29
C ARG A 97 2.00 0.27 -2.61
N ILE A 98 2.93 -0.52 -3.13
CA ILE A 98 2.74 -1.95 -3.41
C ILE A 98 3.65 -2.73 -2.46
N GLU A 99 3.11 -3.71 -1.74
CA GLU A 99 3.87 -4.67 -0.95
C GLU A 99 3.74 -6.05 -1.63
N CYS A 100 4.86 -6.67 -1.99
CA CYS A 100 4.86 -8.01 -2.58
C CYS A 100 5.51 -9.01 -1.63
N PHE A 101 4.83 -10.14 -1.42
CA PHE A 101 5.27 -11.24 -0.57
C PHE A 101 5.61 -12.47 -1.40
N ASP A 102 6.79 -13.03 -1.14
CA ASP A 102 7.23 -14.32 -1.66
C ASP A 102 7.51 -15.28 -0.51
N ILE A 103 6.97 -16.49 -0.60
CA ILE A 103 7.23 -17.57 0.35
C ILE A 103 8.08 -18.61 -0.35
N SER A 104 9.21 -18.92 0.25
CA SER A 104 10.17 -19.83 -0.31
C SER A 104 10.65 -20.83 0.75
N THR A 105 10.64 -22.13 0.42
CA THR A 105 11.09 -23.21 1.28
C THR A 105 12.47 -23.71 0.84
N LEU A 106 13.42 -23.73 1.76
CA LEU A 106 14.76 -24.21 1.51
C LEU A 106 14.86 -25.70 1.90
N HIS A 107 15.07 -26.57 0.92
CA HIS A 107 15.36 -28.01 1.13
C HIS A 107 14.45 -28.72 2.15
N GLY A 108 13.20 -28.29 2.28
CA GLY A 108 12.25 -28.91 3.23
C GLY A 108 12.45 -28.58 4.70
N THR A 109 13.46 -27.76 5.06
CA THR A 109 13.83 -27.56 6.48
C THR A 109 13.52 -26.15 7.00
N PHE A 110 13.59 -25.14 6.16
CA PHE A 110 13.36 -23.74 6.58
C PHE A 110 12.48 -23.02 5.57
N THR A 111 11.30 -22.64 6.02
CA THR A 111 10.44 -21.74 5.24
C THR A 111 10.73 -20.29 5.65
N VAL A 112 10.94 -19.48 4.64
CA VAL A 112 11.16 -18.04 4.82
C VAL A 112 10.21 -17.27 3.92
N ALA A 113 9.85 -16.07 4.35
CA ALA A 113 9.14 -15.15 3.50
C ALA A 113 9.93 -13.86 3.34
N SER A 114 9.80 -13.26 2.20
CA SER A 114 10.34 -11.94 1.89
C SER A 114 9.22 -10.98 1.54
N MET A 115 9.40 -9.71 1.89
CA MET A 115 8.53 -8.62 1.53
C MET A 115 9.35 -7.55 0.83
N VAL A 116 9.00 -7.24 -0.40
CA VAL A 116 9.54 -6.07 -1.10
C VAL A 116 8.47 -4.98 -1.17
N VAL A 117 8.93 -3.74 -1.23
CA VAL A 117 8.05 -2.57 -1.25
C VAL A 117 8.40 -1.71 -2.45
N PHE A 118 7.35 -1.29 -3.16
CA PHE A 118 7.44 -0.29 -4.21
C PHE A 118 6.65 0.94 -3.79
N THR A 119 7.29 2.10 -3.87
CA THR A 119 6.67 3.39 -3.58
C THR A 119 6.70 4.23 -4.84
N ASN A 120 5.53 4.74 -5.25
CA ASN A 120 5.38 5.49 -6.50
C ASN A 120 5.93 4.72 -7.72
N GLY A 121 5.67 3.40 -7.78
CA GLY A 121 6.11 2.51 -8.85
C GLY A 121 7.61 2.21 -8.89
N ARG A 122 8.38 2.58 -7.87
CA ARG A 122 9.83 2.34 -7.76
C ARG A 122 10.17 1.54 -6.51
N ALA A 123 11.16 0.66 -6.62
CA ALA A 123 11.61 -0.18 -5.51
C ALA A 123 12.15 0.65 -4.34
N ASP A 124 11.54 0.50 -3.15
CA ASP A 124 11.96 1.13 -1.90
C ASP A 124 12.65 0.10 -1.01
N LYS A 125 13.93 -0.12 -1.26
CA LYS A 125 14.72 -1.16 -0.60
C LYS A 125 14.86 -0.94 0.91
N SER A 126 14.70 0.28 1.40
CA SER A 126 14.77 0.61 2.83
C SER A 126 13.65 -0.06 3.62
N GLN A 127 12.55 -0.36 2.95
CA GLN A 127 11.36 -0.97 3.55
C GLN A 127 11.24 -2.48 3.35
N TYR A 128 12.22 -3.12 2.71
CA TYR A 128 12.21 -4.57 2.53
C TYR A 128 12.34 -5.31 3.86
N ARG A 129 11.64 -6.44 4.01
CA ARG A 129 11.66 -7.25 5.22
C ARG A 129 11.80 -8.72 4.90
N ARG A 130 12.42 -9.44 5.83
CA ARG A 130 12.60 -10.89 5.81
C ARG A 130 11.95 -11.48 7.04
N PHE A 131 11.23 -12.56 6.86
CA PHE A 131 10.54 -13.27 7.93
C PHE A 131 11.01 -14.73 7.94
N LYS A 132 11.47 -15.19 9.09
CA LYS A 132 11.62 -16.63 9.33
C LYS A 132 10.25 -17.14 9.79
N ILE A 133 9.73 -18.16 9.12
CA ILE A 133 8.51 -18.83 9.52
C ILE A 133 8.80 -19.65 10.76
N GLN A 134 7.93 -19.54 11.75
CA GLN A 134 8.07 -20.19 13.06
C GLN A 134 7.11 -21.38 13.20
N ALA A 135 6.07 -21.44 12.36
CA ALA A 135 5.15 -22.55 12.35
C ALA A 135 5.92 -23.86 12.08
N GLU A 136 5.74 -24.85 12.96
CA GLU A 136 6.21 -26.22 12.70
C GLU A 136 5.36 -26.77 11.55
N LEU A 137 5.97 -26.90 10.38
CA LEU A 137 5.33 -27.39 9.19
C LEU A 137 5.75 -28.85 9.00
N ASP A 138 4.82 -29.78 9.18
CA ASP A 138 5.03 -31.19 8.82
C ASP A 138 5.22 -31.37 7.29
N GLU A 139 4.70 -30.42 6.52
CA GLU A 139 4.95 -30.23 5.08
C GLU A 139 4.95 -28.72 4.79
N ALA A 140 5.64 -28.32 3.71
CA ALA A 140 5.66 -26.91 3.27
C ALA A 140 4.24 -26.40 2.97
N ASN A 141 3.62 -25.77 3.96
CA ASN A 141 2.27 -25.25 3.87
C ASN A 141 2.31 -23.74 3.68
N ASP A 142 2.31 -23.33 2.41
CA ASP A 142 2.35 -21.91 2.02
C ASP A 142 1.18 -21.12 2.61
N PHE A 143 0.03 -21.79 2.90
CA PHE A 143 -1.11 -21.17 3.52
C PHE A 143 -0.80 -20.69 4.95
N VAL A 144 -0.24 -21.58 5.78
CA VAL A 144 0.13 -21.26 7.17
C VAL A 144 1.21 -20.20 7.19
N SER A 145 2.20 -20.34 6.30
CA SER A 145 3.30 -19.39 6.17
C SER A 145 2.82 -17.99 5.78
N MET A 146 1.90 -17.89 4.81
CA MET A 146 1.33 -16.60 4.38
C MET A 146 0.53 -15.96 5.52
N SER A 147 -0.29 -16.74 6.24
CA SER A 147 -1.06 -16.25 7.37
C SER A 147 -0.17 -15.73 8.49
N GLU A 148 0.93 -16.47 8.83
CA GLU A 148 1.89 -16.01 9.84
C GLU A 148 2.54 -14.70 9.43
N VAL A 149 3.02 -14.59 8.19
CA VAL A 149 3.74 -13.40 7.72
C VAL A 149 2.86 -12.17 7.72
N LEU A 150 1.65 -12.26 7.17
CA LEU A 150 0.71 -11.15 7.14
C LEU A 150 0.25 -10.77 8.55
N GLY A 151 0.01 -11.76 9.43
CA GLY A 151 -0.30 -11.51 10.83
C GLY A 151 0.81 -10.71 11.54
N ARG A 152 2.08 -11.07 11.31
CA ARG A 152 3.24 -10.36 11.87
C ARG A 152 3.47 -9.00 11.23
N ARG A 153 3.23 -8.86 9.92
CA ARG A 153 3.39 -7.58 9.20
C ARG A 153 2.36 -6.55 9.65
N TYR A 154 1.11 -6.98 9.80
CA TYR A 154 0.00 -6.09 10.10
C TYR A 154 -0.45 -6.17 11.58
N ALA A 155 0.39 -6.70 12.46
CA ALA A 155 0.15 -6.66 13.90
C ALA A 155 -0.04 -5.21 14.38
N PRO A 156 -0.97 -4.94 15.33
CA PRO A 156 -1.27 -3.59 15.80
C PRO A 156 -0.04 -2.79 16.23
N GLU A 157 0.92 -3.44 16.88
CA GLU A 157 2.18 -2.82 17.34
C GLU A 157 3.03 -2.33 16.18
N ARG A 158 3.08 -3.10 15.08
CA ARG A 158 3.82 -2.71 13.87
C ARG A 158 3.10 -1.65 13.07
N MET A 159 1.76 -1.70 13.07
CA MET A 159 0.94 -0.69 12.42
C MET A 159 0.98 0.66 13.13
N ALA A 160 1.36 0.68 14.42
CA ALA A 160 1.57 1.89 15.20
C ALA A 160 2.98 2.51 15.00
N ASP A 161 3.92 1.77 14.41
CA ASP A 161 5.28 2.26 14.13
C ASP A 161 5.26 3.19 12.90
N GLU A 162 5.76 4.42 13.04
CA GLU A 162 5.80 5.41 11.95
C GLU A 162 6.58 4.94 10.72
N ARG A 163 7.57 4.05 10.91
CA ARG A 163 8.41 3.52 9.82
C ARG A 163 7.74 2.39 9.04
N PHE A 164 6.83 1.65 9.69
CA PHE A 164 6.25 0.42 9.15
C PHE A 164 4.72 0.45 9.06
N GLY A 165 4.07 1.42 9.70
CA GLY A 165 2.62 1.51 9.84
C GLY A 165 1.86 1.85 8.56
N SER A 166 2.55 2.22 7.49
CA SER A 166 1.88 2.53 6.21
C SER A 166 1.26 1.27 5.61
N ARG A 167 -0.05 1.32 5.37
CA ARG A 167 -0.77 0.26 4.64
C ARG A 167 -0.46 0.35 3.15
N PRO A 168 -0.32 -0.78 2.45
CA PRO A 168 -0.23 -0.76 0.99
C PRO A 168 -1.57 -0.40 0.35
N ASP A 169 -1.51 0.15 -0.85
CA ASP A 169 -2.66 0.35 -1.71
C ASP A 169 -2.96 -0.91 -2.54
N LEU A 170 -1.95 -1.78 -2.69
CA LEU A 170 -2.05 -3.09 -3.31
C LEU A 170 -1.07 -4.06 -2.62
N LEU A 171 -1.58 -5.20 -2.19
CA LEU A 171 -0.80 -6.34 -1.74
C LEU A 171 -0.68 -7.34 -2.90
N VAL A 172 0.54 -7.74 -3.20
CA VAL A 172 0.84 -8.73 -4.23
C VAL A 172 1.39 -9.99 -3.55
N VAL A 173 0.87 -11.14 -3.95
CA VAL A 173 1.38 -12.45 -3.53
C VAL A 173 2.08 -13.09 -4.72
N ASP A 174 3.38 -13.39 -4.59
CA ASP A 174 4.11 -14.18 -5.60
C ASP A 174 3.70 -15.64 -5.47
N GLY A 175 2.55 -15.94 -6.04
CA GLY A 175 1.92 -17.24 -5.97
C GLY A 175 0.54 -17.27 -6.60
N GLY A 176 0.03 -18.48 -6.82
CA GLY A 176 -1.28 -18.71 -7.44
C GLY A 176 -2.45 -18.55 -6.47
N LYS A 177 -3.60 -19.04 -6.91
CA LYS A 177 -4.88 -18.99 -6.15
C LYS A 177 -4.81 -19.49 -4.70
N PRO A 178 -4.06 -20.57 -4.34
CA PRO A 178 -3.99 -21.01 -2.95
C PRO A 178 -3.38 -19.97 -2.02
N GLN A 179 -2.26 -19.36 -2.43
CA GLN A 179 -1.58 -18.33 -1.65
C GLN A 179 -2.40 -17.03 -1.57
N LEU A 180 -3.07 -16.66 -2.68
CA LEU A 180 -4.01 -15.54 -2.71
C LEU A 180 -5.16 -15.77 -1.72
N THR A 181 -5.75 -16.96 -1.71
CA THR A 181 -6.83 -17.31 -0.78
C THR A 181 -6.38 -17.23 0.68
N ALA A 182 -5.15 -17.66 0.97
CA ALA A 182 -4.56 -17.55 2.31
C ALA A 182 -4.42 -16.08 2.73
N ALA A 183 -3.93 -15.23 1.83
CA ALA A 183 -3.77 -13.80 2.10
C ALA A 183 -5.11 -13.12 2.37
N ILE A 184 -6.15 -13.41 1.57
CA ILE A 184 -7.49 -12.86 1.74
C ILE A 184 -8.04 -13.21 3.13
N LYS A 185 -8.05 -14.49 3.49
CA LYS A 185 -8.56 -14.96 4.78
C LYS A 185 -7.83 -14.31 5.97
N GLN A 186 -6.51 -14.12 5.84
CA GLN A 186 -5.74 -13.48 6.89
C GLN A 186 -6.05 -11.99 7.00
N LEU A 187 -6.20 -11.28 5.89
CA LEU A 187 -6.59 -9.86 5.89
C LEU A 187 -7.99 -9.67 6.50
N GLU A 188 -8.95 -10.54 6.15
CA GLU A 188 -10.29 -10.55 6.74
C GLU A 188 -10.23 -10.78 8.26
N ALA A 189 -9.45 -11.76 8.71
CA ALA A 189 -9.27 -12.06 10.14
C ALA A 189 -8.66 -10.87 10.92
N LEU A 190 -7.84 -10.06 10.25
CA LEU A 190 -7.24 -8.84 10.81
C LEU A 190 -8.16 -7.60 10.67
N GLY A 191 -9.32 -7.73 10.03
CA GLY A 191 -10.22 -6.62 9.75
C GLY A 191 -9.61 -5.55 8.83
N LEU A 192 -8.76 -5.98 7.88
CA LEU A 192 -8.05 -5.11 6.95
C LEU A 192 -8.65 -5.21 5.56
N ASP A 193 -9.13 -4.08 5.06
CA ASP A 193 -9.55 -3.91 3.68
C ASP A 193 -8.37 -3.39 2.86
N ILE A 194 -7.59 -4.33 2.30
CA ILE A 194 -6.42 -4.06 1.45
C ILE A 194 -6.64 -4.82 0.14
N PRO A 195 -6.66 -4.14 -1.02
CA PRO A 195 -6.69 -4.79 -2.31
C PRO A 195 -5.54 -5.79 -2.45
N VAL A 196 -5.84 -7.00 -2.90
CA VAL A 196 -4.84 -8.06 -3.02
C VAL A 196 -4.95 -8.77 -4.37
N CYS A 197 -3.81 -9.14 -4.94
CA CYS A 197 -3.73 -9.99 -6.12
C CYS A 197 -2.62 -11.04 -5.98
N GLY A 198 -2.76 -12.14 -6.71
CA GLY A 198 -1.75 -13.18 -6.85
C GLY A 198 -1.10 -13.14 -8.23
N LEU A 199 0.18 -13.48 -8.32
CA LEU A 199 0.91 -13.59 -9.58
C LEU A 199 1.30 -15.05 -9.82
N ALA A 200 0.77 -15.66 -10.90
CA ALA A 200 1.17 -17.00 -11.30
C ALA A 200 2.46 -16.98 -12.15
N LYS A 201 3.31 -17.99 -11.95
CA LYS A 201 4.65 -18.05 -12.55
C LYS A 201 4.68 -18.28 -14.06
N ALA A 202 3.67 -18.97 -14.64
CA ALA A 202 3.79 -19.49 -16.00
C ALA A 202 3.46 -18.45 -17.09
N ASP A 203 2.40 -17.63 -16.90
CA ASP A 203 1.87 -16.77 -17.97
C ASP A 203 1.67 -15.30 -17.55
N GLU A 204 2.28 -14.89 -16.45
CA GLU A 204 2.12 -13.53 -15.91
C GLU A 204 0.67 -13.16 -15.61
N GLU A 205 -0.12 -14.18 -15.31
CA GLU A 205 -1.52 -14.05 -14.96
C GLU A 205 -1.68 -13.42 -13.59
N VAL A 206 -2.53 -12.40 -13.51
CA VAL A 206 -2.86 -11.70 -12.28
C VAL A 206 -4.21 -12.21 -11.78
N PHE A 207 -4.21 -12.94 -10.68
CA PHE A 207 -5.44 -13.41 -10.03
C PHE A 207 -5.96 -12.36 -9.06
N VAL A 208 -7.26 -12.14 -9.10
CA VAL A 208 -7.97 -11.20 -8.22
C VAL A 208 -9.05 -11.96 -7.42
N PRO A 209 -9.46 -11.46 -6.24
CA PRO A 209 -10.41 -12.18 -5.38
C PRO A 209 -11.81 -12.39 -5.98
N TRP A 210 -12.23 -11.48 -6.84
CA TRP A 210 -13.61 -11.42 -7.36
C TRP A 210 -13.79 -12.05 -8.74
N ASP A 211 -12.72 -12.56 -9.36
CA ASP A 211 -12.80 -13.22 -10.66
C ASP A 211 -12.03 -14.56 -10.64
N GLU A 212 -12.67 -15.59 -11.15
CA GLU A 212 -12.03 -16.90 -11.31
C GLU A 212 -11.05 -16.92 -12.48
N THR A 213 -11.26 -16.04 -13.45
CA THR A 213 -10.37 -15.86 -14.59
C THR A 213 -9.26 -14.86 -14.26
N PRO A 214 -8.02 -15.13 -14.69
CA PRO A 214 -6.95 -14.19 -14.45
C PRO A 214 -7.13 -12.92 -15.29
N VAL A 215 -6.77 -11.78 -14.71
CA VAL A 215 -6.65 -10.52 -15.43
C VAL A 215 -5.38 -10.58 -16.28
N VAL A 216 -5.53 -10.41 -17.58
CA VAL A 216 -4.42 -10.38 -18.53
C VAL A 216 -4.05 -8.92 -18.81
N LEU A 217 -2.85 -8.53 -18.38
CA LEU A 217 -2.32 -7.20 -18.69
C LEU A 217 -1.78 -7.17 -20.14
N PRO A 218 -2.08 -6.12 -20.92
CA PRO A 218 -1.66 -6.06 -22.32
C PRO A 218 -0.15 -6.18 -22.47
N THR A 219 0.30 -6.99 -23.44
CA THR A 219 1.72 -7.15 -23.76
C THR A 219 2.35 -5.81 -24.09
N GLY A 220 3.46 -5.48 -23.44
CA GLY A 220 4.16 -4.20 -23.61
C GLY A 220 3.58 -3.03 -22.84
N SER A 221 2.47 -3.22 -22.08
CA SER A 221 1.92 -2.18 -21.21
C SER A 221 2.91 -1.80 -20.09
N ALA A 222 2.78 -0.58 -19.60
CA ALA A 222 3.57 -0.10 -18.48
C ALA A 222 3.22 -0.86 -17.18
N SER A 223 1.94 -1.21 -17.00
CA SER A 223 1.45 -2.02 -15.88
C SER A 223 2.06 -3.42 -15.83
N LEU A 224 2.12 -4.11 -16.98
CA LEU A 224 2.74 -5.42 -17.07
C LEU A 224 4.24 -5.34 -16.71
N TYR A 225 4.93 -4.31 -17.21
CA TYR A 225 6.34 -4.10 -16.89
C TYR A 225 6.55 -3.89 -15.39
N LEU A 226 5.72 -3.06 -14.74
CA LEU A 226 5.80 -2.81 -13.31
C LEU A 226 5.54 -4.08 -12.48
N ILE A 227 4.50 -4.84 -12.82
CA ILE A 227 4.19 -6.11 -12.11
C ILE A 227 5.34 -7.11 -12.25
N LYS A 228 5.94 -7.23 -13.44
CA LYS A 228 7.14 -8.04 -13.65
C LYS A 228 8.30 -7.59 -12.76
N GLN A 229 8.57 -6.29 -12.71
CA GLN A 229 9.61 -5.76 -11.82
C GLN A 229 9.34 -6.07 -10.35
N VAL A 230 8.10 -5.95 -9.89
CA VAL A 230 7.71 -6.26 -8.50
C VAL A 230 7.97 -7.73 -8.20
N ARG A 231 7.55 -8.65 -9.08
CA ARG A 231 7.78 -10.09 -8.96
C ARG A 231 9.27 -10.43 -8.97
N ASP A 232 9.99 -9.97 -10.00
CA ASP A 232 11.40 -10.30 -10.19
C ASP A 232 12.25 -9.80 -9.01
N GLU A 233 11.92 -8.63 -8.47
CA GLU A 233 12.60 -8.07 -7.30
C GLU A 233 12.26 -8.87 -6.02
N SER A 234 11.01 -9.33 -5.87
CA SER A 234 10.61 -10.19 -4.76
C SER A 234 11.39 -11.50 -4.78
N HIS A 235 11.40 -12.16 -5.93
CA HIS A 235 12.15 -13.39 -6.12
C HIS A 235 13.67 -13.23 -5.94
N ARG A 236 14.26 -12.16 -6.49
CA ARG A 236 15.67 -11.82 -6.30
C ARG A 236 16.01 -11.64 -4.83
N PHE A 237 15.16 -10.93 -4.08
CA PHE A 237 15.37 -10.66 -2.66
C PHE A 237 15.25 -11.94 -1.82
N ALA A 238 14.29 -12.82 -2.14
CA ALA A 238 14.16 -14.13 -1.50
C ALA A 238 15.40 -15.00 -1.72
N ILE A 239 15.90 -15.12 -2.97
CA ILE A 239 17.13 -15.89 -3.27
C ILE A 239 18.33 -15.37 -2.49
N THR A 240 18.48 -14.06 -2.36
CA THR A 240 19.57 -13.46 -1.58
C THR A 240 19.51 -13.88 -0.12
N PHE A 241 18.31 -13.92 0.46
CA PHE A 241 18.12 -14.36 1.83
C PHE A 241 18.46 -15.84 2.03
N HIS A 242 18.08 -16.70 1.08
CA HIS A 242 18.44 -18.11 1.09
C HIS A 242 19.96 -18.33 1.10
N ARG A 243 20.72 -17.58 0.27
CA ARG A 243 22.18 -17.68 0.24
C ARG A 243 22.80 -17.31 1.58
N GLU A 244 22.35 -16.20 2.19
CA GLU A 244 22.85 -15.75 3.49
C GLU A 244 22.55 -16.75 4.64
N LEU A 245 21.44 -17.49 4.56
CA LEU A 245 21.09 -18.53 5.54
C LEU A 245 21.93 -19.81 5.37
N ARG A 246 22.30 -20.14 4.13
CA ARG A 246 23.12 -21.30 3.81
C ARG A 246 24.58 -21.08 4.21
N ASP A 247 25.07 -19.84 4.13
CA ASP A 247 26.46 -19.48 4.38
C ASP A 247 26.74 -19.26 5.88
N LYS A 248 25.76 -19.48 6.77
CA LYS A 248 25.82 -19.45 8.23
C LYS A 248 25.80 -20.84 8.83
#